data_9e50820a7d37c0636355b3642e4c5a87
#
_entry.id   9e50820a7d37c0636355b3642e4c5a87
#
_cell.length_a   1.000
_cell.length_b   1.000
_cell.length_c   1.000
_cell.angle_alpha   90.00
_cell.angle_beta   90.00
_cell.angle_gamma   90.00
#
_symmetry.space_group_name_H-M   'P 1'
#
loop_
_entity.id
_entity.type
_entity.pdbx_description
1 polymer ?
#
loop_
_entity_poly.entity_id
_entity_poly.type
_entity_poly.pdbx_seq_one_letter_code
_entity_poly.pdbx_strand_id
1 'polypeptide(L)'
;PQVLREAVRKRIRLANYFEVRFRQFIRPSDDDVRKYYETIFVPEARSRNLNPIPDFEQMGEAIRKNVIEEQLNHDVDNWLEAIRRRSDIEIHE
;
A
#
# COMPACT_ATOMS: atom_id res chain seq x y z
N PRO A 1 6.39 9.21 28.65
CA PRO A 1 6.92 8.09 27.87
C PRO A 1 5.91 6.96 27.67
N GLN A 2 5.19 6.54 28.73
CA GLN A 2 4.18 5.49 28.62
C GLN A 2 2.98 5.93 27.80
N VAL A 3 2.55 7.16 27.93
CA VAL A 3 1.43 7.69 27.17
C VAL A 3 1.75 7.70 25.67
N LEU A 4 2.97 8.06 25.32
CA LEU A 4 3.43 8.04 23.93
C LEU A 4 3.48 6.61 23.38
N ARG A 5 3.96 5.66 24.18
CA ARG A 5 4.01 4.24 23.78
C ARG A 5 2.62 3.67 23.55
N GLU A 6 1.68 3.99 24.43
CA GLU A 6 0.30 3.53 24.28
C GLU A 6 -0.36 4.13 23.05
N ALA A 7 -0.14 5.42 22.78
CA ALA A 7 -0.66 6.07 21.60
C ALA A 7 -0.09 5.45 20.32
N VAL A 8 1.20 5.14 20.31
CA VAL A 8 1.85 4.49 19.18
C VAL A 8 1.32 3.08 18.99
N ARG A 9 1.13 2.33 20.08
CA ARG A 9 0.56 0.98 20.01
C ARG A 9 -0.87 0.99 19.45
N LYS A 10 -1.69 1.94 19.90
CA LYS A 10 -3.06 2.08 19.40
C LYS A 10 -3.08 2.42 17.91
N ARG A 11 -2.16 3.28 17.46
CA ARG A 11 -2.01 3.59 16.04
C ARG A 11 -1.67 2.34 15.22
N ILE A 12 -0.73 1.55 15.70
CA ILE A 12 -0.31 0.34 15.01
C ILE A 12 -1.47 -0.65 14.93
N ARG A 13 -2.22 -0.81 16.01
CA ARG A 13 -3.38 -1.72 16.02
C ARG A 13 -4.47 -1.28 15.07
N LEU A 14 -4.77 0.02 15.04
CA LEU A 14 -5.77 0.56 14.12
C LEU A 14 -5.32 0.42 12.68
N ALA A 15 -4.05 0.70 12.40
CA ALA A 15 -3.51 0.53 11.06
C ALA A 15 -3.61 -0.92 10.61
N ASN A 16 -3.27 -1.88 11.47
CA ASN A 16 -3.37 -3.31 11.16
C ASN A 16 -4.82 -3.73 10.93
N TYR A 17 -5.75 -3.25 11.75
CA TYR A 17 -7.17 -3.55 11.59
C TYR A 17 -7.69 -3.07 10.24
N PHE A 18 -7.40 -1.83 9.88
CA PHE A 18 -7.84 -1.29 8.61
C PHE A 18 -7.11 -1.92 7.44
N GLU A 19 -5.85 -2.26 7.61
CA GLU A 19 -5.08 -2.96 6.60
C GLU A 19 -5.74 -4.28 6.21
N VAL A 20 -6.12 -5.10 7.21
CA VAL A 20 -6.81 -6.36 6.96
C VAL A 20 -8.16 -6.11 6.28
N ARG A 21 -8.90 -5.12 6.75
CA ARG A 21 -10.22 -4.82 6.22
C ARG A 21 -10.17 -4.28 4.79
N PHE A 22 -9.28 -3.34 4.53
CA PHE A 22 -9.12 -2.77 3.19
C PHE A 22 -8.60 -3.81 2.19
N ARG A 23 -7.71 -4.68 2.64
CA ARG A 23 -7.14 -5.72 1.78
C ARG A 23 -8.22 -6.63 1.19
N GLN A 24 -9.30 -6.88 1.91
CA GLN A 24 -10.40 -7.69 1.43
C GLN A 24 -11.15 -7.06 0.24
N PHE A 25 -11.11 -5.74 0.15
CA PHE A 25 -11.78 -5.01 -0.93
C PHE A 25 -10.87 -4.68 -2.10
N ILE A 26 -9.55 -4.86 -1.95
CA ILE A 26 -8.60 -4.56 -3.01
C ILE A 26 -8.44 -5.79 -3.88
N ARG A 27 -9.05 -5.74 -5.08
CA ARG A 27 -8.96 -6.83 -6.06
C ARG A 27 -8.61 -6.24 -7.42
N PRO A 28 -7.32 -6.07 -7.70
CA PRO A 28 -6.91 -5.54 -9.00
C PRO A 28 -7.30 -6.53 -10.10
N SER A 29 -7.73 -5.99 -11.24
CA SER A 29 -8.02 -6.80 -12.41
C SER A 29 -6.71 -7.29 -13.04
N ASP A 30 -6.82 -8.29 -13.90
CA ASP A 30 -5.65 -8.77 -14.66
C ASP A 30 -5.07 -7.66 -15.54
N ASP A 31 -5.93 -6.79 -16.08
CA ASP A 31 -5.49 -5.63 -16.86
C ASP A 31 -4.70 -4.65 -16.01
N ASP A 32 -5.12 -4.41 -14.77
CA ASP A 32 -4.39 -3.54 -13.84
C ASP A 32 -3.01 -4.10 -13.53
N VAL A 33 -2.92 -5.41 -13.29
CA VAL A 33 -1.65 -6.08 -13.00
C VAL A 33 -0.73 -6.02 -14.21
N ARG A 34 -1.27 -6.26 -15.40
CA ARG A 34 -0.51 -6.18 -16.66
C ARG A 34 -0.01 -4.76 -16.92
N LYS A 35 -0.85 -3.77 -16.68
CA LYS A 35 -0.48 -2.36 -16.83
C LYS A 35 0.68 -2.00 -15.90
N TYR A 36 0.63 -2.44 -14.66
CA TYR A 36 1.72 -2.24 -13.72
C TYR A 36 3.01 -2.88 -14.22
N TYR A 37 2.93 -4.11 -14.72
CA TYR A 37 4.07 -4.80 -15.29
C TYR A 37 4.71 -3.99 -16.43
N GLU A 38 3.91 -3.54 -17.37
CA GLU A 38 4.39 -2.84 -18.55
C GLU A 38 4.91 -1.42 -18.24
N THR A 39 4.26 -0.71 -17.34
CA THR A 39 4.56 0.70 -17.08
C THR A 39 5.55 0.92 -15.95
N ILE A 40 5.65 0.00 -15.00
CA ILE A 40 6.49 0.17 -13.81
C ILE A 40 7.57 -0.89 -13.73
N PHE A 41 7.21 -2.16 -13.81
CA PHE A 41 8.16 -3.25 -13.61
C PHE A 41 9.21 -3.31 -14.73
N VAL A 42 8.79 -3.31 -15.97
CA VAL A 42 9.70 -3.43 -17.11
C VAL A 42 10.66 -2.23 -17.21
N PRO A 43 10.20 -0.97 -17.10
CA PRO A 43 11.13 0.17 -17.11
C PRO A 43 12.12 0.13 -15.95
N GLU A 44 11.68 -0.26 -14.76
CA GLU A 44 12.58 -0.38 -13.61
C GLU A 44 13.60 -1.49 -13.80
N ALA A 45 13.19 -2.64 -14.33
CA ALA A 45 14.09 -3.74 -14.62
C ALA A 45 15.14 -3.35 -15.65
N ARG A 46 14.76 -2.56 -16.65
CA ARG A 46 15.71 -2.02 -17.64
C ARG A 46 16.71 -1.07 -17.00
N SER A 47 16.24 -0.21 -16.11
CA SER A 47 17.12 0.75 -15.43
C SER A 47 18.14 0.06 -14.52
N ARG A 48 17.80 -1.11 -14.00
CA ARG A 48 18.69 -1.93 -13.17
C ARG A 48 19.51 -2.94 -13.98
N ASN A 49 19.39 -2.90 -15.31
CA ASN A 49 20.12 -3.79 -16.20
C ASN A 49 19.81 -5.28 -15.97
N LEU A 50 18.58 -5.58 -15.56
CA LEU A 50 18.14 -6.97 -15.46
C LEU A 50 17.99 -7.58 -16.85
N ASN A 51 18.70 -8.66 -17.10
CA ASN A 51 18.65 -9.33 -18.39
C ASN A 51 18.84 -10.85 -18.22
N PRO A 52 17.87 -11.69 -18.59
CA PRO A 52 16.59 -11.32 -19.20
C PRO A 52 15.60 -10.74 -18.18
N ILE A 53 14.66 -9.92 -18.67
CA ILE A 53 13.58 -9.42 -17.84
C ILE A 53 12.54 -10.55 -17.70
N PRO A 54 12.15 -10.92 -16.46
CA PRO A 54 11.13 -11.95 -16.26
C PRO A 54 9.82 -11.54 -16.94
N ASP A 55 9.14 -12.51 -17.54
CA ASP A 55 7.90 -12.23 -18.24
C ASP A 55 6.71 -12.07 -17.28
N PHE A 56 5.58 -11.61 -17.84
CA PHE A 56 4.38 -11.36 -17.06
C PHE A 56 3.87 -12.64 -16.38
N GLU A 57 3.93 -13.78 -17.06
CA GLU A 57 3.44 -15.03 -16.48
C GLU A 57 4.24 -15.45 -15.25
N GLN A 58 5.55 -15.24 -15.27
CA GLN A 58 6.41 -15.56 -14.13
C GLN A 58 6.20 -14.61 -12.96
N MET A 59 5.97 -13.33 -13.26
CA MET A 59 5.93 -12.27 -12.24
C MET A 59 4.53 -11.84 -11.87
N GLY A 60 3.51 -12.37 -12.53
CA GLY A 60 2.13 -11.91 -12.38
C GLY A 60 1.65 -11.90 -10.93
N GLU A 61 1.89 -12.98 -10.18
CA GLU A 61 1.45 -13.06 -8.78
C GLU A 61 2.22 -12.10 -7.88
N ALA A 62 3.53 -12.00 -8.08
CA ALA A 62 4.35 -11.07 -7.30
C ALA A 62 3.93 -9.62 -7.56
N ILE A 63 3.66 -9.30 -8.82
CA ILE A 63 3.19 -7.97 -9.21
C ILE A 63 1.80 -7.71 -8.63
N ARG A 64 0.91 -8.69 -8.66
CA ARG A 64 -0.42 -8.57 -8.06
C ARG A 64 -0.32 -8.22 -6.57
N LYS A 65 0.56 -8.88 -5.84
CA LYS A 65 0.80 -8.58 -4.43
C LYS A 65 1.32 -7.15 -4.24
N ASN A 66 2.23 -6.72 -5.10
CA ASN A 66 2.76 -5.36 -5.03
C ASN A 66 1.68 -4.32 -5.32
N VAL A 67 0.82 -4.56 -6.31
CA VAL A 67 -0.29 -3.66 -6.62
C VAL A 67 -1.25 -3.56 -5.43
N ILE A 68 -1.56 -4.68 -4.80
CA ILE A 68 -2.42 -4.72 -3.62
C ILE A 68 -1.78 -3.92 -2.48
N GLU A 69 -0.49 -4.13 -2.22
CA GLU A 69 0.21 -3.44 -1.14
C GLU A 69 0.30 -1.93 -1.38
N GLU A 70 0.57 -1.51 -2.61
CA GLU A 70 0.60 -0.08 -2.94
C GLU A 70 -0.76 0.56 -2.76
N GLN A 71 -1.82 -0.08 -3.25
CA GLN A 71 -3.18 0.44 -3.10
C GLN A 71 -3.57 0.48 -1.62
N LEU A 72 -3.23 -0.56 -0.88
CA LEU A 72 -3.51 -0.64 0.55
C LEU A 72 -2.81 0.49 1.30
N ASN A 73 -1.52 0.71 1.04
CA ASN A 73 -0.76 1.77 1.68
C ASN A 73 -1.37 3.13 1.37
N HIS A 74 -1.76 3.34 0.13
CA HIS A 74 -2.40 4.59 -0.30
C HIS A 74 -3.71 4.82 0.45
N ASP A 75 -4.55 3.80 0.54
CA ASP A 75 -5.86 3.89 1.21
C ASP A 75 -5.70 4.13 2.72
N VAL A 76 -4.76 3.42 3.35
CA VAL A 76 -4.47 3.59 4.77
C VAL A 76 -3.91 4.99 5.05
N ASP A 77 -2.99 5.47 4.22
CA ASP A 77 -2.42 6.80 4.37
C ASP A 77 -3.49 7.89 4.25
N ASN A 78 -4.38 7.76 3.27
CA ASN A 78 -5.49 8.70 3.09
C ASN A 78 -6.42 8.70 4.30
N TRP A 79 -6.72 7.54 4.83
CA TRP A 79 -7.57 7.40 6.00
C TRP A 79 -6.92 8.01 7.25
N LEU A 80 -5.63 7.72 7.47
CA LEU A 80 -4.89 8.29 8.59
C LEU A 80 -4.80 9.81 8.50
N GLU A 81 -4.61 10.34 7.31
CA GLU A 81 -4.57 11.78 7.11
C GLU A 81 -5.92 12.42 7.41
N ALA A 82 -7.01 11.78 7.01
CA ALA A 82 -8.35 12.27 7.32
C ALA A 82 -8.62 12.32 8.83
N ILE A 83 -8.19 11.29 9.56
CA ILE A 83 -8.30 11.26 11.02
C ILE A 83 -7.41 12.33 11.65
N ARG A 84 -6.21 12.49 11.15
CA ARG A 84 -5.28 13.50 11.64
C ARG A 84 -5.87 14.90 11.52
N ARG A 85 -6.50 15.21 10.40
CA ARG A 85 -7.16 16.50 10.19
C ARG A 85 -8.27 16.75 11.21
N ARG A 86 -9.07 15.73 11.51
CA ARG A 86 -10.12 15.83 12.52
C ARG A 86 -9.53 16.03 13.91
N SER A 87 -8.47 15.28 14.23
CA SER A 87 -7.81 15.38 15.51
C SER A 87 -7.15 16.75 15.72
N ASP A 88 -6.56 17.31 14.67
CA ASP A 88 -5.97 18.64 14.73
C ASP A 88 -7.02 19.71 15.03
N ILE A 89 -8.22 19.58 14.46
CA ILE A 89 -9.32 20.49 14.73
C ILE A 89 -9.77 20.38 16.19
N GLU A 90 -9.83 19.18 16.74
CA GLU A 90 -10.21 18.95 18.13
C GLU A 90 -9.17 19.45 19.13
N ILE A 91 -7.89 19.29 18.79
CA ILE A 91 -6.78 19.67 19.66
C ILE A 91 -6.67 21.19 19.81
N HIS A 92 -7.06 21.94 18.81
CA HIS A 92 -6.98 23.40 18.84
C HIS A 92 -8.09 24.07 19.67
N GLU A 93 -9.01 23.31 20.16
CA GLU A 93 -10.03 23.80 21.08
C GLU A 93 -9.52 23.77 22.52
#